data_cd93c65079d9ecc1fda2c68f36386e00
#
_entry.id   cd93c65079d9ecc1fda2c68f36386e00
#
_cell.length_a   1.000
_cell.length_b   1.000
_cell.length_c   1.000
_cell.angle_alpha   90.00
_cell.angle_beta   90.00
_cell.angle_gamma   90.00
#
_symmetry.space_group_name_H-M   'P 1'
#
loop_
_entity.id
_entity.type
_entity.pdbx_description
1 polymer ?
#
loop_
_entity_poly.entity_id
_entity_poly.type
_entity_poly.pdbx_seq_one_letter_code
_entity_poly.pdbx_strand_id
1 'polypeptide(L)'
;MKILVTGGAGFIGSNFLHYETSAYPNDKFVCLDALTYAGNYNNIKSLEEKENFEFVKGDITDREFVDKLFEKENFDLVINFAAESHVDNSIKNPGVFIQTNIAGTQVLMDAARKYGNIRYHQVSTDEVYGDLPLDRPDLKFTEETPIHTSSPYSSSKAGADLLVMAYYRTFGLPVTISRCSNNYGPYQFPEKLIPVVISRALNDETIPVYGKGENIRDWIHVHDHNIGVDMIVRHGKVGEVYNLGGHSERTNLELVKIILKQLNKPEDLIRFVTDRPGHDLRYAIDSSKVERELGWNRTYTFEEGIKETIDWYVNNQDWINDIKSGEYKESYQRSLKK
;
A
#
# COMPACT_ATOMS: atom_id res chain seq x y z
N MET A 1 -16.81 -7.79 -14.43
CA MET A 1 -16.83 -8.16 -12.99
C MET A 1 -17.28 -6.99 -12.16
N LYS A 2 -17.82 -7.26 -10.94
CA LYS A 2 -18.04 -6.25 -9.91
C LYS A 2 -17.04 -6.46 -8.76
N ILE A 3 -16.20 -5.47 -8.54
CA ILE A 3 -15.00 -5.59 -7.70
C ILE A 3 -15.11 -4.64 -6.51
N LEU A 4 -14.99 -5.17 -5.30
CA LEU A 4 -14.83 -4.37 -4.10
C LEU A 4 -13.35 -4.07 -3.87
N VAL A 5 -12.99 -2.79 -3.82
CA VAL A 5 -11.64 -2.31 -3.50
C VAL A 5 -11.69 -1.56 -2.16
N THR A 6 -11.16 -2.15 -1.10
CA THR A 6 -11.12 -1.51 0.21
C THR A 6 -9.83 -0.70 0.37
N GLY A 7 -9.87 0.40 1.12
CA GLY A 7 -8.72 1.29 1.25
C GLY A 7 -8.38 2.04 -0.03
N GLY A 8 -9.37 2.21 -0.92
CA GLY A 8 -9.16 2.80 -2.24
C GLY A 8 -8.95 4.32 -2.24
N ALA A 9 -9.21 5.02 -1.13
CA ALA A 9 -8.86 6.44 -0.99
C ALA A 9 -7.43 6.66 -0.44
N GLY A 10 -6.72 5.57 -0.08
CA GLY A 10 -5.30 5.60 0.30
C GLY A 10 -4.37 5.68 -0.91
N PHE A 11 -3.07 5.68 -0.65
CA PHE A 11 -2.02 5.81 -1.66
C PHE A 11 -2.09 4.74 -2.75
N ILE A 12 -1.89 3.47 -2.38
CA ILE A 12 -1.79 2.37 -3.35
C ILE A 12 -3.16 2.08 -3.97
N GLY A 13 -4.23 2.06 -3.16
CA GLY A 13 -5.58 1.78 -3.61
C GLY A 13 -6.12 2.82 -4.60
N SER A 14 -5.81 4.11 -4.43
CA SER A 14 -6.24 5.14 -5.38
C SER A 14 -5.54 5.02 -6.73
N ASN A 15 -4.23 4.77 -6.74
CA ASN A 15 -3.49 4.49 -7.96
C ASN A 15 -4.02 3.23 -8.67
N PHE A 16 -4.37 2.18 -7.91
CA PHE A 16 -4.99 0.98 -8.45
C PHE A 16 -6.33 1.30 -9.13
N LEU A 17 -7.20 2.06 -8.47
CA LEU A 17 -8.49 2.45 -9.02
C LEU A 17 -8.37 3.34 -10.26
N HIS A 18 -7.41 4.27 -10.30
CA HIS A 18 -7.13 5.07 -11.49
C HIS A 18 -6.72 4.21 -12.70
N TYR A 19 -5.89 3.20 -12.46
CA TYR A 19 -5.48 2.24 -13.49
C TYR A 19 -6.66 1.37 -13.93
N GLU A 20 -7.31 0.67 -13.00
CA GLU A 20 -8.34 -0.33 -13.28
C GLU A 20 -9.57 0.25 -13.98
N THR A 21 -10.07 1.39 -13.50
CA THR A 21 -11.25 2.02 -14.09
C THR A 21 -11.04 2.46 -15.54
N SER A 22 -9.78 2.65 -15.93
CA SER A 22 -9.42 2.99 -17.32
C SER A 22 -9.11 1.77 -18.17
N ALA A 23 -8.39 0.80 -17.59
CA ALA A 23 -7.98 -0.44 -18.29
C ALA A 23 -9.17 -1.37 -18.51
N TYR A 24 -10.15 -1.38 -17.61
CA TYR A 24 -11.30 -2.29 -17.65
C TYR A 24 -12.65 -1.55 -17.58
N PRO A 25 -13.05 -0.84 -18.65
CA PRO A 25 -14.26 -0.01 -18.62
C PRO A 25 -15.57 -0.82 -18.47
N ASN A 26 -15.54 -2.12 -18.70
CA ASN A 26 -16.70 -3.02 -18.52
C ASN A 26 -16.79 -3.64 -17.13
N ASP A 27 -15.75 -3.53 -16.31
CA ASP A 27 -15.78 -3.93 -14.89
C ASP A 27 -16.32 -2.77 -14.05
N LYS A 28 -16.98 -3.07 -12.93
CA LYS A 28 -17.47 -2.09 -11.97
C LYS A 28 -16.65 -2.14 -10.69
N PHE A 29 -16.24 -0.98 -10.22
CA PHE A 29 -15.40 -0.83 -9.03
C PHE A 29 -16.16 -0.08 -7.94
N VAL A 30 -16.34 -0.75 -6.80
CA VAL A 30 -16.87 -0.15 -5.58
C VAL A 30 -15.71 0.09 -4.63
N CYS A 31 -15.40 1.35 -4.37
CA CYS A 31 -14.34 1.76 -3.44
C CYS A 31 -14.92 1.90 -2.04
N LEU A 32 -14.52 1.05 -1.10
CA LEU A 32 -14.87 1.15 0.31
C LEU A 32 -13.70 1.74 1.10
N ASP A 33 -13.90 2.90 1.74
CA ASP A 33 -12.89 3.52 2.58
C ASP A 33 -13.52 4.25 3.78
N ALA A 34 -12.90 4.11 4.94
CA ALA A 34 -13.34 4.78 6.17
C ALA A 34 -12.94 6.26 6.22
N LEU A 35 -12.04 6.70 5.33
CA LEU A 35 -11.44 8.03 5.33
C LEU A 35 -10.81 8.37 6.69
N THR A 36 -10.01 7.43 7.21
CA THR A 36 -9.15 7.67 8.38
C THR A 36 -7.99 8.59 8.02
N TYR A 37 -6.92 8.64 8.81
CA TYR A 37 -5.87 9.65 8.64
C TYR A 37 -5.18 9.62 7.26
N ALA A 38 -5.01 8.45 6.64
CA ALA A 38 -4.35 8.30 5.34
C ALA A 38 -5.32 8.16 4.16
N GLY A 39 -6.60 8.00 4.43
CA GLY A 39 -7.65 8.00 3.41
C GLY A 39 -7.99 9.43 3.00
N ASN A 40 -7.71 9.77 1.75
CA ASN A 40 -7.98 11.11 1.21
C ASN A 40 -8.93 11.02 0.03
N TYR A 41 -10.15 11.51 0.21
CA TYR A 41 -11.17 11.50 -0.84
C TYR A 41 -10.73 12.24 -2.12
N ASN A 42 -9.87 13.27 -2.00
CA ASN A 42 -9.33 13.98 -3.16
C ASN A 42 -8.53 13.07 -4.10
N ASN A 43 -7.99 11.94 -3.61
CA ASN A 43 -7.26 10.97 -4.43
C ASN A 43 -8.15 10.27 -5.47
N ILE A 44 -9.44 10.14 -5.19
CA ILE A 44 -10.40 9.38 -6.00
C ILE A 44 -11.55 10.24 -6.56
N LYS A 45 -11.62 11.51 -6.21
CA LYS A 45 -12.72 12.40 -6.57
C LYS A 45 -12.96 12.48 -8.09
N SER A 46 -11.89 12.50 -8.89
CA SER A 46 -11.99 12.52 -10.35
C SER A 46 -12.56 11.24 -10.95
N LEU A 47 -12.59 10.14 -10.19
CA LEU A 47 -13.16 8.87 -10.64
C LEU A 47 -14.69 8.87 -10.56
N GLU A 48 -15.32 9.77 -9.79
CA GLU A 48 -16.78 9.86 -9.69
C GLU A 48 -17.47 10.24 -11.01
N GLU A 49 -16.72 10.80 -11.96
CA GLU A 49 -17.20 11.08 -13.31
C GLU A 49 -17.29 9.82 -14.20
N LYS A 50 -16.74 8.69 -13.74
CA LYS A 50 -16.73 7.42 -14.48
C LYS A 50 -17.95 6.56 -14.11
N GLU A 51 -18.66 6.07 -15.11
CA GLU A 51 -19.84 5.21 -14.95
C GLU A 51 -19.54 3.86 -14.27
N ASN A 52 -18.26 3.45 -14.27
CA ASN A 52 -17.80 2.18 -13.71
C ASN A 52 -17.18 2.31 -12.31
N PHE A 53 -17.34 3.47 -11.65
CA PHE A 53 -16.81 3.71 -10.31
C PHE A 53 -17.91 4.16 -9.34
N GLU A 54 -17.87 3.66 -8.11
CA GLU A 54 -18.72 4.06 -7.00
C GLU A 54 -17.90 4.17 -5.72
N PHE A 55 -18.05 5.27 -4.98
CA PHE A 55 -17.45 5.43 -3.66
C PHE A 55 -18.45 5.17 -2.55
N VAL A 56 -18.06 4.35 -1.59
CA VAL A 56 -18.84 4.01 -0.39
C VAL A 56 -17.99 4.32 0.84
N LYS A 57 -18.45 5.23 1.69
CA LYS A 57 -17.78 5.49 2.97
C LYS A 57 -18.21 4.47 4.00
N GLY A 58 -17.25 3.72 4.56
CA GLY A 58 -17.52 2.73 5.62
C GLY A 58 -16.24 2.10 6.14
N ASP A 59 -16.33 1.47 7.29
CA ASP A 59 -15.22 0.81 7.97
C ASP A 59 -15.32 -0.71 7.76
N ILE A 60 -14.22 -1.35 7.36
CA ILE A 60 -14.14 -2.81 7.18
C ILE A 60 -14.34 -3.57 8.48
N THR A 61 -14.18 -2.93 9.64
CA THR A 61 -14.40 -3.53 10.96
C THR A 61 -15.88 -3.54 11.38
N ASP A 62 -16.72 -2.74 10.72
CA ASP A 62 -18.16 -2.73 10.95
C ASP A 62 -18.84 -3.90 10.23
N ARG A 63 -19.01 -5.00 10.96
CA ARG A 63 -19.57 -6.26 10.45
C ARG A 63 -20.98 -6.08 9.86
N GLU A 64 -21.83 -5.30 10.50
CA GLU A 64 -23.22 -5.10 10.04
C GLU A 64 -23.25 -4.30 8.73
N PHE A 65 -22.43 -3.26 8.65
CA PHE A 65 -22.27 -2.46 7.44
C PHE A 65 -21.73 -3.29 6.26
N VAL A 66 -20.64 -4.04 6.50
CA VAL A 66 -20.03 -4.90 5.47
C VAL A 66 -21.01 -5.98 5.00
N ASP A 67 -21.73 -6.61 5.91
CA ASP A 67 -22.74 -7.63 5.58
C ASP A 67 -23.83 -7.06 4.65
N LYS A 68 -24.39 -5.89 4.98
CA LYS A 68 -25.39 -5.20 4.14
C LYS A 68 -24.84 -4.79 2.78
N LEU A 69 -23.57 -4.36 2.72
CA LEU A 69 -22.92 -3.99 1.47
C LEU A 69 -22.80 -5.20 0.54
N PHE A 70 -22.33 -6.34 1.05
CA PHE A 70 -22.20 -7.57 0.27
C PHE A 70 -23.55 -8.12 -0.18
N GLU A 71 -24.58 -8.05 0.67
CA GLU A 71 -25.93 -8.46 0.33
C GLU A 71 -26.50 -7.66 -0.85
N LYS A 72 -26.24 -6.33 -0.87
CA LYS A 72 -26.74 -5.42 -1.90
C LYS A 72 -25.98 -5.58 -3.23
N GLU A 73 -24.66 -5.74 -3.19
CA GLU A 73 -23.81 -5.43 -4.34
C GLU A 73 -23.44 -6.65 -5.21
N ASN A 74 -23.52 -7.89 -4.70
CA ASN A 74 -23.16 -9.13 -5.43
C ASN A 74 -21.74 -9.05 -6.08
N PHE A 75 -20.70 -8.94 -5.27
CA PHE A 75 -19.32 -8.85 -5.74
C PHE A 75 -18.81 -10.17 -6.33
N ASP A 76 -17.95 -10.07 -7.35
CA ASP A 76 -17.20 -11.18 -7.94
C ASP A 76 -15.81 -11.32 -7.29
N LEU A 77 -15.24 -10.20 -6.84
CA LEU A 77 -13.88 -10.10 -6.30
C LEU A 77 -13.79 -9.05 -5.22
N VAL A 78 -13.01 -9.33 -4.17
CA VAL A 78 -12.61 -8.38 -3.12
C VAL A 78 -11.11 -8.20 -3.16
N ILE A 79 -10.64 -6.95 -3.22
CA ILE A 79 -9.22 -6.60 -3.12
C ILE A 79 -9.04 -5.72 -1.90
N ASN A 80 -8.32 -6.23 -0.90
CA ASN A 80 -8.14 -5.55 0.38
C ASN A 80 -6.84 -4.78 0.46
N PHE A 81 -6.89 -3.46 0.18
CA PHE A 81 -5.81 -2.51 0.48
C PHE A 81 -5.98 -1.84 1.85
N ALA A 82 -7.17 -1.91 2.46
CA ALA A 82 -7.43 -1.25 3.73
C ALA A 82 -6.53 -1.79 4.85
N ALA A 83 -5.74 -0.90 5.43
CA ALA A 83 -4.84 -1.22 6.53
C ALA A 83 -4.39 0.04 7.27
N GLU A 84 -4.15 -0.08 8.56
CA GLU A 84 -3.25 0.82 9.28
C GLU A 84 -1.81 0.46 8.89
N SER A 85 -0.99 1.45 8.47
CA SER A 85 0.31 1.18 7.81
C SER A 85 1.50 1.98 8.32
N HIS A 86 1.33 2.84 9.32
CA HIS A 86 2.43 3.66 9.85
C HIS A 86 3.12 2.95 11.02
N VAL A 87 4.36 2.47 10.82
CA VAL A 87 5.09 1.66 11.82
C VAL A 87 5.21 2.39 13.16
N ASP A 88 5.60 3.68 13.17
CA ASP A 88 5.75 4.43 14.42
C ASP A 88 4.43 4.58 15.20
N ASN A 89 3.31 4.67 14.48
CA ASN A 89 1.97 4.66 15.09
C ASN A 89 1.64 3.27 15.67
N SER A 90 2.08 2.19 15.04
CA SER A 90 1.89 0.83 15.57
C SER A 90 2.60 0.59 16.89
N ILE A 91 3.76 1.22 17.09
CA ILE A 91 4.51 1.16 18.35
C ILE A 91 3.75 1.90 19.45
N LYS A 92 3.12 3.04 19.12
CA LYS A 92 2.36 3.86 20.09
C LYS A 92 0.99 3.27 20.42
N ASN A 93 0.30 2.72 19.44
CA ASN A 93 -1.07 2.19 19.59
C ASN A 93 -1.28 0.92 18.76
N PRO A 94 -0.75 -0.23 19.18
CA PRO A 94 -0.84 -1.49 18.42
C PRO A 94 -2.29 -2.01 18.27
N GLY A 95 -3.18 -1.67 19.19
CA GLY A 95 -4.56 -2.16 19.21
C GLY A 95 -5.35 -1.80 17.94
N VAL A 96 -5.16 -0.60 17.40
CA VAL A 96 -5.82 -0.16 16.15
C VAL A 96 -5.37 -1.01 14.96
N PHE A 97 -4.10 -1.40 14.92
CA PHE A 97 -3.55 -2.27 13.87
C PHE A 97 -4.14 -3.68 13.92
N ILE A 98 -4.32 -4.24 15.11
CA ILE A 98 -4.99 -5.54 15.28
C ILE A 98 -6.44 -5.44 14.83
N GLN A 99 -7.14 -4.40 15.25
CA GLN A 99 -8.56 -4.19 14.90
C GLN A 99 -8.74 -4.04 13.39
N THR A 100 -7.99 -3.16 12.75
CA THR A 100 -8.13 -2.90 11.31
C THR A 100 -7.56 -4.04 10.48
N ASN A 101 -6.29 -4.42 10.71
CA ASN A 101 -5.57 -5.31 9.80
C ASN A 101 -5.98 -6.78 9.97
N ILE A 102 -6.32 -7.21 11.17
CA ILE A 102 -6.70 -8.62 11.43
C ILE A 102 -8.23 -8.76 11.49
N ALA A 103 -8.90 -8.04 12.41
CA ALA A 103 -10.34 -8.20 12.57
C ALA A 103 -11.12 -7.68 11.36
N GLY A 104 -10.71 -6.55 10.76
CA GLY A 104 -11.30 -6.05 9.52
C GLY A 104 -11.14 -7.03 8.35
N THR A 105 -9.95 -7.64 8.19
CA THR A 105 -9.71 -8.70 7.21
C THR A 105 -10.65 -9.90 7.44
N GLN A 106 -10.84 -10.32 8.69
CA GLN A 106 -11.79 -11.40 9.03
C GLN A 106 -13.22 -11.03 8.64
N VAL A 107 -13.66 -9.82 8.92
CA VAL A 107 -15.03 -9.37 8.59
C VAL A 107 -15.28 -9.46 7.08
N LEU A 108 -14.33 -8.99 6.26
CA LEU A 108 -14.43 -9.07 4.80
C LEU A 108 -14.46 -10.51 4.29
N MET A 109 -13.63 -11.40 4.85
CA MET A 109 -13.60 -12.81 4.43
C MET A 109 -14.85 -13.59 4.87
N ASP A 110 -15.41 -13.28 6.04
CA ASP A 110 -16.68 -13.84 6.48
C ASP A 110 -17.81 -13.47 5.50
N ALA A 111 -17.86 -12.20 5.08
CA ALA A 111 -18.82 -11.73 4.09
C ALA A 111 -18.59 -12.39 2.72
N ALA A 112 -17.35 -12.43 2.24
CA ALA A 112 -17.00 -13.07 0.97
C ALA A 112 -17.43 -14.56 0.94
N ARG A 113 -17.22 -15.26 2.04
CA ARG A 113 -17.68 -16.65 2.20
C ARG A 113 -19.19 -16.78 2.23
N LYS A 114 -19.89 -15.91 2.98
CA LYS A 114 -21.36 -15.95 3.16
C LYS A 114 -22.10 -15.70 1.84
N TYR A 115 -21.61 -14.77 1.02
CA TYR A 115 -22.29 -14.29 -0.17
C TYR A 115 -21.81 -14.93 -1.49
N GLY A 116 -21.33 -16.16 -1.47
CA GLY A 116 -21.04 -16.93 -2.67
C GLY A 116 -19.60 -17.40 -2.81
N ASN A 117 -18.86 -17.43 -1.73
CA ASN A 117 -17.44 -17.84 -1.74
C ASN A 117 -16.62 -16.97 -2.72
N ILE A 118 -16.80 -15.67 -2.61
CA ILE A 118 -16.25 -14.64 -3.50
C ILE A 118 -14.71 -14.68 -3.46
N ARG A 119 -14.05 -14.54 -4.60
CA ARG A 119 -12.59 -14.45 -4.67
C ARG A 119 -12.07 -13.28 -3.84
N TYR A 120 -11.04 -13.52 -3.04
CA TYR A 120 -10.46 -12.55 -2.12
C TYR A 120 -8.96 -12.40 -2.34
N HIS A 121 -8.50 -11.16 -2.46
CA HIS A 121 -7.08 -10.84 -2.55
C HIS A 121 -6.64 -9.95 -1.39
N GLN A 122 -5.59 -10.36 -0.70
CA GLN A 122 -4.95 -9.61 0.38
C GLN A 122 -3.69 -8.92 -0.12
N VAL A 123 -3.67 -7.60 -0.04
CA VAL A 123 -2.43 -6.83 -0.26
C VAL A 123 -1.65 -6.76 1.05
N SER A 124 -0.44 -7.32 1.05
CA SER A 124 0.45 -7.42 2.20
C SER A 124 1.81 -6.76 1.92
N THR A 125 2.80 -7.01 2.74
CA THR A 125 4.10 -6.35 2.73
C THR A 125 5.23 -7.36 2.93
N ASP A 126 6.42 -7.07 2.43
CA ASP A 126 7.64 -7.83 2.69
C ASP A 126 8.12 -7.72 4.15
N GLU A 127 7.66 -6.72 4.90
CA GLU A 127 7.96 -6.56 6.32
C GLU A 127 7.51 -7.77 7.18
N VAL A 128 6.62 -8.62 6.67
CA VAL A 128 6.22 -9.86 7.35
C VAL A 128 7.34 -10.89 7.43
N TYR A 129 8.33 -10.81 6.54
CA TYR A 129 9.48 -11.71 6.51
C TYR A 129 10.57 -11.36 7.55
N GLY A 130 10.56 -10.12 8.06
CA GLY A 130 11.55 -9.64 9.02
C GLY A 130 12.72 -8.94 8.37
N ASP A 131 13.92 -9.17 8.87
CA ASP A 131 15.13 -8.40 8.57
C ASP A 131 16.19 -9.26 7.87
N LEU A 132 16.90 -8.68 6.92
CA LEU A 132 18.08 -9.26 6.28
C LEU A 132 19.35 -8.55 6.74
N PRO A 133 20.47 -9.31 6.93
CA PRO A 133 21.74 -8.72 7.30
C PRO A 133 22.33 -7.88 6.14
N LEU A 134 23.00 -6.77 6.48
CA LEU A 134 23.61 -5.88 5.50
C LEU A 134 24.81 -6.49 4.76
N ASP A 135 25.51 -7.42 5.40
CA ASP A 135 26.70 -8.09 4.86
C ASP A 135 26.37 -9.30 3.97
N ARG A 136 25.11 -9.60 3.73
CA ARG A 136 24.64 -10.69 2.89
C ARG A 136 23.73 -10.19 1.75
N PRO A 137 24.28 -9.45 0.78
CA PRO A 137 23.50 -8.90 -0.34
C PRO A 137 22.92 -9.97 -1.29
N ASP A 138 23.39 -11.20 -1.18
CA ASP A 138 22.89 -12.38 -1.90
C ASP A 138 21.53 -12.88 -1.39
N LEU A 139 21.18 -12.59 -0.13
CA LEU A 139 19.92 -13.03 0.45
C LEU A 139 18.74 -12.17 -0.02
N LYS A 140 17.64 -12.85 -0.33
CA LYS A 140 16.33 -12.21 -0.65
C LYS A 140 15.21 -13.03 -0.02
N PHE A 141 14.12 -12.36 0.29
CA PHE A 141 12.90 -13.02 0.72
C PHE A 141 12.17 -13.64 -0.48
N THR A 142 11.90 -14.94 -0.38
CA THR A 142 11.02 -15.66 -1.29
C THR A 142 9.68 -15.93 -0.60
N GLU A 143 8.68 -16.41 -1.34
CA GLU A 143 7.39 -16.78 -0.77
C GLU A 143 7.48 -17.93 0.25
N GLU A 144 8.56 -18.70 0.20
CA GLU A 144 8.86 -19.81 1.15
C GLU A 144 9.58 -19.31 2.42
N THR A 145 10.04 -18.06 2.45
CA THR A 145 10.71 -17.51 3.63
C THR A 145 9.76 -17.50 4.83
N PRO A 146 10.17 -18.05 5.99
CA PRO A 146 9.37 -18.03 7.20
C PRO A 146 9.01 -16.60 7.64
N ILE A 147 7.80 -16.43 8.15
CA ILE A 147 7.35 -15.15 8.72
C ILE A 147 8.10 -14.90 10.04
N HIS A 148 8.75 -13.72 10.14
CA HIS A 148 9.53 -13.31 11.32
C HIS A 148 9.47 -11.80 11.52
N THR A 149 8.38 -11.31 12.08
CA THR A 149 8.05 -9.88 12.16
C THR A 149 8.80 -9.12 13.24
N SER A 150 9.15 -7.85 13.01
CA SER A 150 9.91 -6.98 13.91
C SER A 150 9.08 -5.87 14.56
N SER A 151 7.88 -5.58 14.05
CA SER A 151 7.04 -4.48 14.53
C SER A 151 5.59 -4.91 14.76
N PRO A 152 4.79 -4.18 15.57
CA PRO A 152 3.36 -4.43 15.70
C PRO A 152 2.61 -4.32 14.37
N TYR A 153 3.04 -3.40 13.49
CA TYR A 153 2.50 -3.30 12.12
C TYR A 153 2.74 -4.59 11.32
N SER A 154 4.00 -5.01 11.19
CA SER A 154 4.32 -6.21 10.42
C SER A 154 3.68 -7.46 11.02
N SER A 155 3.57 -7.54 12.36
CA SER A 155 2.86 -8.63 13.05
C SER A 155 1.37 -8.63 12.74
N SER A 156 0.73 -7.48 12.64
CA SER A 156 -0.69 -7.38 12.27
C SER A 156 -0.93 -7.79 10.80
N LYS A 157 -0.02 -7.43 9.89
CA LYS A 157 -0.07 -7.86 8.49
C LYS A 157 0.16 -9.37 8.35
N ALA A 158 1.14 -9.91 9.07
CA ALA A 158 1.41 -11.35 9.11
C ALA A 158 0.21 -12.13 9.69
N GLY A 159 -0.41 -11.61 10.76
CA GLY A 159 -1.63 -12.20 11.32
C GLY A 159 -2.78 -12.23 10.32
N ALA A 160 -2.95 -11.18 9.53
CA ALA A 160 -3.93 -11.16 8.43
C ALA A 160 -3.59 -12.20 7.35
N ASP A 161 -2.33 -12.27 6.89
CA ASP A 161 -1.88 -13.26 5.89
C ASP A 161 -2.15 -14.69 6.34
N LEU A 162 -1.79 -15.01 7.59
CA LEU A 162 -2.02 -16.35 8.16
C LEU A 162 -3.51 -16.68 8.25
N LEU A 163 -4.34 -15.69 8.60
CA LEU A 163 -5.78 -15.86 8.65
C LEU A 163 -6.38 -16.08 7.25
N VAL A 164 -5.93 -15.33 6.24
CA VAL A 164 -6.34 -15.51 4.84
C VAL A 164 -6.04 -16.93 4.36
N MET A 165 -4.84 -17.43 4.63
CA MET A 165 -4.46 -18.82 4.29
C MET A 165 -5.24 -19.86 5.07
N ALA A 166 -5.62 -19.58 6.32
CA ALA A 166 -6.46 -20.47 7.12
C ALA A 166 -7.89 -20.54 6.52
N TYR A 167 -8.45 -19.44 6.03
CA TYR A 167 -9.76 -19.45 5.35
C TYR A 167 -9.74 -20.27 4.06
N TYR A 168 -8.67 -20.19 3.29
CA TYR A 168 -8.48 -21.08 2.14
C TYR A 168 -8.48 -22.55 2.53
N ARG A 169 -7.63 -22.93 3.51
CA ARG A 169 -7.45 -24.34 3.92
C ARG A 169 -8.67 -24.92 4.63
N THR A 170 -9.35 -24.11 5.44
CA THR A 170 -10.47 -24.58 6.28
C THR A 170 -11.81 -24.50 5.56
N PHE A 171 -12.04 -23.43 4.82
CA PHE A 171 -13.34 -23.15 4.23
C PHE A 171 -13.37 -23.20 2.70
N GLY A 172 -12.21 -23.34 2.06
CA GLY A 172 -12.11 -23.33 0.60
C GLY A 172 -12.37 -21.95 -0.03
N LEU A 173 -12.20 -20.84 0.75
CA LEU A 173 -12.33 -19.50 0.19
C LEU A 173 -11.24 -19.29 -0.88
N PRO A 174 -11.57 -18.88 -2.12
CA PRO A 174 -10.56 -18.70 -3.17
C PRO A 174 -9.75 -17.42 -2.93
N VAL A 175 -8.58 -17.56 -2.31
CA VAL A 175 -7.72 -16.45 -1.91
C VAL A 175 -6.44 -16.37 -2.70
N THR A 176 -5.85 -15.17 -2.78
CA THR A 176 -4.47 -14.90 -3.15
C THR A 176 -3.89 -13.83 -2.24
N ILE A 177 -2.57 -13.80 -2.07
CA ILE A 177 -1.86 -12.77 -1.31
C ILE A 177 -0.75 -12.18 -2.18
N SER A 178 -0.60 -10.86 -2.20
CA SER A 178 0.60 -10.20 -2.69
C SER A 178 1.40 -9.61 -1.53
N ARG A 179 2.73 -9.77 -1.54
CA ARG A 179 3.65 -9.10 -0.61
C ARG A 179 4.56 -8.20 -1.41
N CYS A 180 4.48 -6.91 -1.16
CA CYS A 180 5.24 -5.93 -1.93
C CYS A 180 6.37 -5.32 -1.14
N SER A 181 7.41 -4.88 -1.86
CA SER A 181 8.45 -4.01 -1.35
C SER A 181 7.95 -2.57 -1.17
N ASN A 182 8.83 -1.65 -0.74
CA ASN A 182 8.44 -0.27 -0.46
C ASN A 182 7.92 0.46 -1.70
N ASN A 183 6.64 0.79 -1.70
CA ASN A 183 6.00 1.53 -2.77
C ASN A 183 6.35 3.02 -2.72
N TYR A 184 6.49 3.65 -3.88
CA TYR A 184 6.60 5.10 -4.05
C TYR A 184 5.85 5.56 -5.30
N GLY A 185 5.46 6.82 -5.36
CA GLY A 185 4.70 7.38 -6.47
C GLY A 185 3.72 8.48 -6.06
N PRO A 186 2.84 8.91 -6.98
CA PRO A 186 1.79 9.89 -6.73
C PRO A 186 0.86 9.51 -5.58
N TYR A 187 0.33 10.50 -4.86
CA TYR A 187 -0.62 10.33 -3.74
C TYR A 187 -0.06 9.64 -2.48
N GLN A 188 1.24 9.34 -2.38
CA GLN A 188 1.81 8.79 -1.15
C GLN A 188 1.72 9.82 -0.03
N PHE A 189 1.11 9.42 1.11
CA PHE A 189 0.83 10.32 2.22
C PHE A 189 2.12 10.95 2.79
N PRO A 190 2.14 12.28 3.07
CA PRO A 190 3.36 13.05 3.36
C PRO A 190 3.95 12.81 4.77
N GLU A 191 3.76 11.62 5.32
CA GLU A 191 4.45 11.09 6.50
C GLU A 191 5.55 10.07 6.14
N LYS A 192 5.51 9.56 4.90
CA LYS A 192 6.48 8.57 4.40
C LYS A 192 7.75 9.24 3.90
N LEU A 193 8.85 8.47 3.85
CA LEU A 193 10.19 9.01 3.60
C LEU A 193 10.27 9.90 2.36
N ILE A 194 9.88 9.40 1.19
CA ILE A 194 10.01 10.15 -0.07
C ILE A 194 9.22 11.46 -0.05
N PRO A 195 7.91 11.49 0.24
CA PRO A 195 7.17 12.76 0.29
C PRO A 195 7.64 13.70 1.41
N VAL A 196 8.10 13.18 2.56
CA VAL A 196 8.69 14.01 3.63
C VAL A 196 9.94 14.72 3.11
N VAL A 197 10.84 13.99 2.45
CA VAL A 197 12.09 14.56 1.91
C VAL A 197 11.77 15.63 0.86
N ILE A 198 10.89 15.33 -0.08
CA ILE A 198 10.49 16.29 -1.13
C ILE A 198 9.88 17.55 -0.50
N SER A 199 8.90 17.40 0.39
CA SER A 199 8.21 18.53 1.01
C SER A 199 9.15 19.42 1.82
N ARG A 200 10.06 18.82 2.59
CA ARG A 200 11.04 19.58 3.40
C ARG A 200 12.09 20.24 2.53
N ALA A 201 12.59 19.54 1.51
CA ALA A 201 13.55 20.11 0.56
C ALA A 201 12.98 21.32 -0.18
N LEU A 202 11.72 21.27 -0.63
CA LEU A 202 11.07 22.38 -1.32
C LEU A 202 10.94 23.63 -0.42
N ASN A 203 10.83 23.45 0.90
CA ASN A 203 10.70 24.52 1.87
C ASN A 203 12.04 24.90 2.56
N ASP A 204 13.17 24.36 2.10
CA ASP A 204 14.49 24.54 2.71
C ASP A 204 14.54 24.15 4.21
N GLU A 205 13.73 23.16 4.58
CA GLU A 205 13.65 22.63 5.96
C GLU A 205 14.62 21.47 6.15
N THR A 206 15.03 21.25 7.43
CA THR A 206 15.91 20.13 7.78
C THR A 206 15.22 18.79 7.55
N ILE A 207 15.95 17.83 6.95
CA ILE A 207 15.48 16.49 6.62
C ILE A 207 16.02 15.50 7.64
N PRO A 208 15.17 14.90 8.50
CA PRO A 208 15.63 13.93 9.50
C PRO A 208 15.96 12.60 8.83
N VAL A 209 17.15 12.08 9.12
CA VAL A 209 17.59 10.74 8.70
C VAL A 209 17.87 9.93 9.95
N TYR A 210 17.17 8.80 10.13
CA TYR A 210 17.34 7.91 11.27
C TYR A 210 18.72 7.25 11.28
N GLY A 211 19.34 7.18 12.45
CA GLY A 211 20.65 6.58 12.64
C GLY A 211 21.70 7.20 11.71
N LYS A 212 22.34 6.38 10.88
CA LYS A 212 23.26 6.80 9.83
C LYS A 212 22.65 6.78 8.41
N GLY A 213 21.38 6.40 8.31
CA GLY A 213 20.68 6.24 7.02
C GLY A 213 21.12 5.03 6.22
N GLU A 214 21.77 4.04 6.87
CA GLU A 214 22.31 2.83 6.23
C GLU A 214 21.24 1.74 5.96
N ASN A 215 20.03 1.90 6.51
CA ASN A 215 18.93 0.97 6.29
C ASN A 215 18.62 0.90 4.78
N ILE A 216 18.56 -0.32 4.24
CA ILE A 216 18.29 -0.58 2.83
C ILE A 216 16.83 -0.95 2.65
N ARG A 217 16.21 -0.37 1.62
CA ARG A 217 14.85 -0.70 1.17
C ARG A 217 14.88 -1.01 -0.32
N ASP A 218 14.07 -1.97 -0.72
CA ASP A 218 13.76 -2.22 -2.12
C ASP A 218 12.57 -1.34 -2.51
N TRP A 219 12.70 -0.59 -3.60
CA TRP A 219 11.73 0.43 -4.01
C TRP A 219 11.02 0.01 -5.30
N ILE A 220 9.69 -0.10 -5.22
CA ILE A 220 8.82 -0.39 -6.37
C ILE A 220 7.93 0.80 -6.69
N HIS A 221 7.87 1.19 -7.98
CA HIS A 221 6.90 2.21 -8.40
C HIS A 221 5.48 1.69 -8.24
N VAL A 222 4.58 2.52 -7.69
CA VAL A 222 3.20 2.11 -7.37
C VAL A 222 2.43 1.59 -8.58
N HIS A 223 2.74 2.09 -9.77
CA HIS A 223 2.14 1.60 -11.02
C HIS A 223 2.52 0.13 -11.29
N ASP A 224 3.80 -0.22 -11.19
CA ASP A 224 4.26 -1.60 -11.38
C ASP A 224 3.69 -2.56 -10.33
N HIS A 225 3.59 -2.09 -9.09
CA HIS A 225 2.92 -2.85 -8.03
C HIS A 225 1.45 -3.11 -8.39
N ASN A 226 0.73 -2.10 -8.84
CA ASN A 226 -0.70 -2.21 -9.17
C ASN A 226 -0.95 -3.12 -10.39
N ILE A 227 -0.10 -3.08 -11.40
CA ILE A 227 -0.13 -4.06 -12.51
C ILE A 227 0.09 -5.48 -11.98
N GLY A 228 1.04 -5.66 -11.05
CA GLY A 228 1.29 -6.96 -10.41
C GLY A 228 0.06 -7.46 -9.65
N VAL A 229 -0.61 -6.60 -8.88
CA VAL A 229 -1.86 -6.94 -8.19
C VAL A 229 -2.95 -7.33 -9.18
N ASP A 230 -3.15 -6.55 -10.26
CA ASP A 230 -4.12 -6.87 -11.32
C ASP A 230 -3.87 -8.25 -11.92
N MET A 231 -2.63 -8.54 -12.30
CA MET A 231 -2.26 -9.85 -12.86
C MET A 231 -2.54 -10.99 -11.88
N ILE A 232 -2.23 -10.79 -10.57
CA ILE A 232 -2.49 -11.81 -9.54
C ILE A 232 -3.99 -12.03 -9.35
N VAL A 233 -4.80 -10.98 -9.26
CA VAL A 233 -6.24 -11.14 -9.02
C VAL A 233 -6.97 -11.75 -10.21
N ARG A 234 -6.49 -11.54 -11.42
CA ARG A 234 -7.10 -12.09 -12.65
C ARG A 234 -6.55 -13.48 -13.01
N HIS A 235 -5.27 -13.73 -12.80
CA HIS A 235 -4.57 -14.90 -13.33
C HIS A 235 -3.81 -15.72 -12.29
N GLY A 236 -3.60 -15.18 -11.08
CA GLY A 236 -2.88 -15.86 -10.01
C GLY A 236 -3.60 -17.12 -9.53
N LYS A 237 -2.82 -18.13 -9.17
CA LYS A 237 -3.33 -19.40 -8.68
C LYS A 237 -3.90 -19.23 -7.27
N VAL A 238 -5.11 -19.73 -7.07
CA VAL A 238 -5.80 -19.71 -5.77
C VAL A 238 -4.98 -20.46 -4.71
N GLY A 239 -4.89 -19.87 -3.53
CA GLY A 239 -4.13 -20.40 -2.41
C GLY A 239 -2.65 -20.05 -2.44
N GLU A 240 -2.19 -19.21 -3.37
CA GLU A 240 -0.79 -18.83 -3.53
C GLU A 240 -0.49 -17.43 -3.03
N VAL A 241 0.77 -17.26 -2.61
CA VAL A 241 1.38 -15.97 -2.29
C VAL A 241 2.30 -15.57 -3.44
N TYR A 242 2.34 -14.29 -3.77
CA TYR A 242 3.23 -13.71 -4.79
C TYR A 242 3.96 -12.51 -4.25
N ASN A 243 5.27 -12.48 -4.42
CA ASN A 243 6.12 -11.35 -4.09
C ASN A 243 6.18 -10.34 -5.26
N LEU A 244 6.09 -9.05 -4.94
CA LEU A 244 6.20 -7.94 -5.90
C LEU A 244 7.30 -6.99 -5.44
N GLY A 245 8.51 -7.12 -6.00
CA GLY A 245 9.70 -6.34 -5.65
C GLY A 245 10.16 -5.41 -6.77
N GLY A 246 10.75 -4.27 -6.38
CA GLY A 246 11.25 -3.29 -7.32
C GLY A 246 12.61 -3.64 -7.92
N HIS A 247 13.37 -4.53 -7.27
CA HIS A 247 14.79 -4.82 -7.55
C HIS A 247 15.66 -3.55 -7.56
N SER A 248 15.29 -2.61 -6.70
CA SER A 248 15.91 -1.30 -6.58
C SER A 248 16.29 -1.00 -5.14
N GLU A 249 17.20 -1.80 -4.60
CA GLU A 249 17.73 -1.64 -3.26
C GLU A 249 18.54 -0.34 -3.14
N ARG A 250 18.18 0.51 -2.18
CA ARG A 250 18.86 1.77 -1.88
C ARG A 250 18.92 1.99 -0.38
N THR A 251 20.01 2.57 0.11
CA THR A 251 20.04 3.09 1.47
C THR A 251 19.13 4.31 1.59
N ASN A 252 18.58 4.55 2.79
CA ASN A 252 17.77 5.75 3.03
C ASN A 252 18.57 7.03 2.74
N LEU A 253 19.88 7.06 3.06
CA LEU A 253 20.73 8.21 2.80
C LEU A 253 20.94 8.44 1.31
N GLU A 254 21.19 7.39 0.50
CA GLU A 254 21.29 7.49 -0.96
C GLU A 254 20.01 8.05 -1.56
N LEU A 255 18.86 7.56 -1.12
CA LEU A 255 17.56 8.04 -1.59
C LEU A 255 17.38 9.54 -1.30
N VAL A 256 17.68 9.99 -0.08
CA VAL A 256 17.60 11.41 0.31
C VAL A 256 18.50 12.26 -0.60
N LYS A 257 19.74 11.82 -0.84
CA LYS A 257 20.68 12.54 -1.72
C LYS A 257 20.21 12.60 -3.17
N ILE A 258 19.63 11.53 -3.70
CA ILE A 258 19.05 11.51 -5.05
C ILE A 258 17.94 12.56 -5.17
N ILE A 259 17.02 12.62 -4.19
CA ILE A 259 15.93 13.61 -4.20
C ILE A 259 16.46 15.03 -4.11
N LEU A 260 17.39 15.30 -3.19
CA LEU A 260 18.03 16.62 -3.06
C LEU A 260 18.72 17.06 -4.36
N LYS A 261 19.46 16.17 -4.98
CA LYS A 261 20.13 16.44 -6.27
C LYS A 261 19.13 16.81 -7.38
N GLN A 262 18.02 16.07 -7.49
CA GLN A 262 16.99 16.36 -8.50
C GLN A 262 16.26 17.68 -8.25
N LEU A 263 16.09 18.07 -6.99
CA LEU A 263 15.50 19.34 -6.60
C LEU A 263 16.50 20.51 -6.58
N ASN A 264 17.78 20.29 -6.94
CA ASN A 264 18.87 21.26 -6.82
C ASN A 264 19.00 21.86 -5.40
N LYS A 265 18.85 21.01 -4.37
CA LYS A 265 18.94 21.40 -2.97
C LYS A 265 20.23 20.87 -2.33
N PRO A 266 20.82 21.60 -1.35
CA PRO A 266 22.07 21.22 -0.72
C PRO A 266 21.89 20.03 0.25
N GLU A 267 22.94 19.21 0.40
CA GLU A 267 22.97 18.11 1.38
C GLU A 267 23.02 18.62 2.84
N ASP A 268 23.34 19.88 3.06
CA ASP A 268 23.33 20.52 4.40
C ASP A 268 21.94 20.53 5.07
N LEU A 269 20.88 20.25 4.31
CA LEU A 269 19.54 20.03 4.88
C LEU A 269 19.43 18.73 5.66
N ILE A 270 20.32 17.75 5.44
CA ILE A 270 20.30 16.46 6.14
C ILE A 270 20.65 16.65 7.63
N ARG A 271 19.85 16.04 8.51
CA ARG A 271 20.11 15.97 9.95
C ARG A 271 19.93 14.53 10.42
N PHE A 272 21.01 13.93 10.91
CA PHE A 272 20.93 12.61 11.54
C PHE A 272 20.25 12.71 12.91
N VAL A 273 19.28 11.83 13.14
CA VAL A 273 18.50 11.76 14.38
C VAL A 273 18.61 10.35 14.99
N THR A 274 18.22 10.21 16.27
CA THR A 274 18.21 8.91 16.93
C THR A 274 17.34 7.92 16.16
N ASP A 275 17.86 6.71 15.99
CA ASP A 275 17.12 5.65 15.31
C ASP A 275 15.93 5.14 16.13
N ARG A 276 14.92 4.60 15.47
CA ARG A 276 13.73 4.04 16.12
C ARG A 276 13.98 2.62 16.62
N PRO A 277 13.30 2.19 17.69
CA PRO A 277 13.34 0.79 18.12
C PRO A 277 12.80 -0.15 17.02
N GLY A 278 13.44 -1.33 16.85
CA GLY A 278 12.99 -2.34 15.90
C GLY A 278 13.08 -1.90 14.44
N HIS A 279 14.05 -1.04 14.11
CA HIS A 279 14.25 -0.57 12.75
C HIS A 279 15.06 -1.61 11.95
N ASP A 280 14.38 -2.37 11.11
CA ASP A 280 14.98 -3.40 10.26
C ASP A 280 16.08 -2.81 9.36
N LEU A 281 17.15 -3.56 9.19
CA LEU A 281 18.34 -3.11 8.47
C LEU A 281 18.15 -3.17 6.95
N ARG A 282 17.61 -4.29 6.44
CA ARG A 282 17.50 -4.49 5.00
C ARG A 282 16.27 -5.30 4.62
N TYR A 283 15.60 -4.84 3.57
CA TYR A 283 14.59 -5.59 2.84
C TYR A 283 15.04 -5.79 1.39
N ALA A 284 14.91 -7.01 0.91
CA ALA A 284 15.10 -7.36 -0.49
C ALA A 284 14.19 -8.54 -0.81
N ILE A 285 13.42 -8.43 -1.88
CA ILE A 285 12.39 -9.41 -2.22
C ILE A 285 12.69 -10.06 -3.58
N ASP A 286 12.41 -11.35 -3.70
CA ASP A 286 12.51 -12.10 -4.95
C ASP A 286 11.14 -12.18 -5.60
N SER A 287 11.02 -11.66 -6.82
CA SER A 287 9.78 -11.65 -7.62
C SER A 287 9.76 -12.71 -8.72
N SER A 288 10.73 -13.63 -8.73
CA SER A 288 10.88 -14.63 -9.81
C SER A 288 9.63 -15.47 -10.04
N LYS A 289 8.83 -15.71 -8.98
CA LYS A 289 7.59 -16.49 -9.08
C LYS A 289 6.55 -15.78 -9.93
N VAL A 290 6.23 -14.53 -9.62
CA VAL A 290 5.23 -13.76 -10.36
C VAL A 290 5.70 -13.47 -11.79
N GLU A 291 6.99 -13.22 -11.98
CA GLU A 291 7.60 -13.04 -13.31
C GLU A 291 7.45 -14.30 -14.17
N ARG A 292 7.80 -15.45 -13.62
CA ARG A 292 7.73 -16.74 -14.32
C ARG A 292 6.29 -17.22 -14.57
N GLU A 293 5.42 -17.11 -13.57
CA GLU A 293 4.09 -17.71 -13.62
C GLU A 293 3.07 -16.81 -14.31
N LEU A 294 3.20 -15.50 -14.16
CA LEU A 294 2.22 -14.53 -14.68
C LEU A 294 2.79 -13.61 -15.78
N GLY A 295 4.12 -13.65 -16.02
CA GLY A 295 4.75 -12.77 -17.00
C GLY A 295 4.84 -11.31 -16.55
N TRP A 296 4.71 -11.05 -15.25
CA TRP A 296 4.85 -9.69 -14.72
C TRP A 296 6.25 -9.15 -14.91
N ASN A 297 6.36 -7.89 -15.31
CA ASN A 297 7.63 -7.18 -15.45
C ASN A 297 7.47 -5.74 -14.98
N ARG A 298 8.50 -5.19 -14.39
CA ARG A 298 8.57 -3.78 -14.04
C ARG A 298 8.67 -2.94 -15.31
N THR A 299 7.93 -1.85 -15.36
CA THR A 299 7.94 -0.90 -16.48
C THR A 299 8.76 0.35 -16.17
N TYR A 300 8.95 0.65 -14.88
CA TYR A 300 9.74 1.78 -14.41
C TYR A 300 11.15 1.36 -13.98
N THR A 301 12.16 2.08 -14.46
CA THR A 301 13.43 2.17 -13.74
C THR A 301 13.24 3.05 -12.50
N PHE A 302 14.10 2.89 -11.50
CA PHE A 302 14.03 3.74 -10.30
C PHE A 302 14.22 5.23 -10.66
N GLU A 303 15.13 5.52 -11.57
CA GLU A 303 15.47 6.88 -12.02
C GLU A 303 14.28 7.58 -12.69
N GLU A 304 13.55 6.87 -13.53
CA GLU A 304 12.32 7.37 -14.17
C GLU A 304 11.20 7.57 -13.14
N GLY A 305 10.95 6.56 -12.31
CA GLY A 305 9.89 6.60 -11.33
C GLY A 305 10.09 7.65 -10.23
N ILE A 306 11.32 7.82 -9.74
CA ILE A 306 11.60 8.86 -8.71
C ILE A 306 11.49 10.27 -9.30
N LYS A 307 11.90 10.45 -10.56
CA LYS A 307 11.71 11.73 -11.25
C LYS A 307 10.23 12.06 -11.41
N GLU A 308 9.44 11.14 -11.93
CA GLU A 308 7.99 11.30 -12.07
C GLU A 308 7.34 11.63 -10.72
N THR A 309 7.72 10.92 -9.67
CA THR A 309 7.23 11.14 -8.32
C THR A 309 7.54 12.56 -7.83
N ILE A 310 8.78 13.00 -7.97
CA ILE A 310 9.18 14.37 -7.59
C ILE A 310 8.41 15.41 -8.40
N ASP A 311 8.34 15.26 -9.72
CA ASP A 311 7.60 16.16 -10.60
C ASP A 311 6.11 16.22 -10.19
N TRP A 312 5.51 15.10 -9.81
CA TRP A 312 4.13 15.07 -9.31
C TRP A 312 3.97 15.92 -8.04
N TYR A 313 4.84 15.75 -7.04
CA TYR A 313 4.77 16.53 -5.79
C TYR A 313 5.01 18.02 -6.03
N VAL A 314 5.94 18.38 -6.92
CA VAL A 314 6.20 19.78 -7.29
C VAL A 314 4.95 20.43 -7.91
N ASN A 315 4.24 19.68 -8.75
CA ASN A 315 3.07 20.19 -9.47
C ASN A 315 1.73 20.09 -8.68
N ASN A 316 1.73 19.39 -7.53
CA ASN A 316 0.52 19.17 -6.72
C ASN A 316 0.68 19.70 -5.29
N GLN A 317 1.21 20.93 -5.15
CA GLN A 317 1.43 21.55 -3.85
C GLN A 317 0.12 21.81 -3.09
N ASP A 318 -0.97 22.10 -3.78
CA ASP A 318 -2.29 22.27 -3.16
C ASP A 318 -2.76 21.01 -2.45
N TRP A 319 -2.54 19.82 -3.05
CA TRP A 319 -2.84 18.54 -2.41
C TRP A 319 -2.04 18.33 -1.11
N ILE A 320 -0.76 18.74 -1.10
CA ILE A 320 0.09 18.67 0.10
C ILE A 320 -0.41 19.64 1.16
N ASN A 321 -0.77 20.86 0.76
CA ASN A 321 -1.26 21.92 1.66
C ASN A 321 -2.59 21.54 2.31
N ASP A 322 -3.52 20.94 1.55
CA ASP A 322 -4.79 20.39 2.05
C ASP A 322 -4.56 19.32 3.14
N ILE A 323 -3.54 18.50 2.99
CA ILE A 323 -3.19 17.49 4.01
C ILE A 323 -2.58 18.16 5.23
N LYS A 324 -1.65 19.11 5.05
CA LYS A 324 -1.00 19.83 6.15
C LYS A 324 -1.99 20.66 6.98
N SER A 325 -2.96 21.30 6.34
CA SER A 325 -4.03 22.07 7.01
C SER A 325 -5.10 21.17 7.64
N GLY A 326 -5.21 19.92 7.20
CA GLY A 326 -6.27 18.99 7.59
C GLY A 326 -7.57 19.15 6.79
N GLU A 327 -7.63 20.06 5.81
CA GLU A 327 -8.82 20.33 5.01
C GLU A 327 -9.30 19.14 4.19
N TYR A 328 -8.37 18.24 3.80
CA TYR A 328 -8.71 17.01 3.07
C TYR A 328 -9.76 16.14 3.81
N LYS A 329 -9.81 16.18 5.15
CA LYS A 329 -10.77 15.41 5.97
C LYS A 329 -12.21 15.84 5.72
N GLU A 330 -12.43 17.08 5.30
CA GLU A 330 -13.75 17.63 5.01
C GLU A 330 -14.14 17.52 3.54
N SER A 331 -13.22 17.12 2.66
CA SER A 331 -13.43 17.13 1.21
C SER A 331 -14.62 16.25 0.79
N TYR A 332 -14.81 15.10 1.40
CA TYR A 332 -15.98 14.24 1.17
C TYR A 332 -17.29 14.90 1.63
N GLN A 333 -17.31 15.53 2.80
CA GLN A 333 -18.50 16.24 3.29
C GLN A 333 -18.89 17.42 2.39
N ARG A 334 -17.91 18.08 1.79
CA ARG A 334 -18.15 19.16 0.83
C ARG A 334 -18.72 18.62 -0.49
N SER A 335 -18.35 17.42 -0.93
CA SER A 335 -18.89 16.82 -2.16
C SER A 335 -20.37 16.47 -2.04
N LEU A 336 -20.84 16.05 -0.86
CA LEU A 336 -22.24 15.72 -0.59
C LEU A 336 -23.18 16.95 -0.59
N LYS A 337 -22.64 18.17 -0.55
CA LYS A 337 -23.42 19.43 -0.52
C LYS A 337 -23.59 20.08 -1.90
N LYS A 338 -23.00 19.47 -2.94
CA LYS A 338 -23.16 19.88 -4.35
C LYS A 338 -24.23 19.05 -5.03
#